data_29dca0c5efcdf2dc40ca8c6ffa3a4603
#
_entry.id   29dca0c5efcdf2dc40ca8c6ffa3a4603
#
_cell.length_a   1.000
_cell.length_b   1.000
_cell.length_c   1.000
_cell.angle_alpha   90.00
_cell.angle_beta   90.00
_cell.angle_gamma   90.00
#
_symmetry.space_group_name_H-M   'P 1'
#
loop_
_entity.id
_entity.type
_entity.pdbx_description
1 polymer ?
#
loop_
_entity_poly.entity_id
_entity_poly.type
_entity_poly.pdbx_seq_one_letter_code
_entity_poly.pdbx_strand_id
1 'polypeptide(L)'
;MSEKPLTYADAGVSIDAGNALVKAIGPLARSTSRPGANVELGGFGGFFDPKAAGYDDPLLVAANDGVGTKLKLAIEANKHDGVGIDLVAMCANDLIVQGAEPLFFLDYFATGKLNGQVAEQVVASITEGCRQAGCALIGGETAEMPGMYAAGDYDLAGFCVGAVNRDKVLTGAEIRPGDIILGLGSSGVHSNGFSLVRRIIQERGWDLTESYPWSSGRSLGDLLLEPTRIYVRSLLPLVQSGRIKGLAHITGGGLLENIPRVLPESCHAVVDAGAWRMPQLFELLQQGGNVEPQEMVRTFNCGIGMVLVAAGDEADNVTSELEGAAETVFRIGRIEEGQRGCTVRGPNDSWSATHNA
;
A
#
# COMPACT_ATOMS: atom_id res chain seq x y z
N MET A 1 -26.97 -47.77 -16.86
CA MET A 1 -25.63 -47.18 -16.56
C MET A 1 -25.75 -46.52 -15.21
N SER A 2 -25.05 -46.99 -14.18
CA SER A 2 -25.06 -46.29 -12.88
C SER A 2 -24.31 -44.96 -13.07
N GLU A 3 -25.03 -43.83 -12.97
CA GLU A 3 -24.36 -42.52 -12.95
C GLU A 3 -23.41 -42.49 -11.76
N LYS A 4 -22.15 -42.14 -12.01
CA LYS A 4 -21.16 -41.96 -10.96
C LYS A 4 -21.67 -40.83 -10.06
N PRO A 5 -21.69 -41.01 -8.72
CA PRO A 5 -22.05 -39.92 -7.82
C PRO A 5 -21.17 -38.69 -8.04
N LEU A 6 -21.80 -37.53 -8.14
CA LEU A 6 -21.07 -36.25 -8.26
C LEU A 6 -20.41 -35.92 -6.93
N THR A 7 -19.19 -35.37 -7.03
CA THR A 7 -18.41 -34.89 -5.89
C THR A 7 -18.18 -33.38 -6.03
N TYR A 8 -17.76 -32.72 -4.94
CA TYR A 8 -17.39 -31.30 -4.95
C TYR A 8 -16.19 -31.03 -5.87
N ALA A 9 -15.27 -32.00 -5.95
CA ALA A 9 -14.14 -31.96 -6.90
C ALA A 9 -14.60 -32.00 -8.37
N ASP A 10 -15.68 -32.76 -8.69
CA ASP A 10 -16.28 -32.76 -10.03
C ASP A 10 -16.90 -31.38 -10.38
N ALA A 11 -17.26 -30.57 -9.38
CA ALA A 11 -17.73 -29.21 -9.53
C ALA A 11 -16.59 -28.16 -9.56
N GLY A 12 -15.31 -28.61 -9.48
CA GLY A 12 -14.14 -27.74 -9.60
C GLY A 12 -13.56 -27.22 -8.30
N VAL A 13 -14.04 -27.68 -7.13
CA VAL A 13 -13.55 -27.27 -5.80
C VAL A 13 -12.88 -28.45 -5.08
N SER A 14 -11.64 -28.25 -4.61
CA SER A 14 -10.86 -29.28 -3.93
C SER A 14 -10.63 -28.96 -2.45
N ILE A 15 -11.40 -29.60 -1.56
CA ILE A 15 -11.21 -29.52 -0.11
C ILE A 15 -9.79 -29.95 0.29
N ASP A 16 -9.24 -31.00 -0.33
CA ASP A 16 -7.90 -31.50 -0.03
C ASP A 16 -6.81 -30.47 -0.37
N ALA A 17 -6.96 -29.75 -1.51
CA ALA A 17 -6.04 -28.68 -1.89
C ALA A 17 -6.09 -27.51 -0.90
N GLY A 18 -7.29 -27.12 -0.43
CA GLY A 18 -7.46 -26.10 0.61
C GLY A 18 -6.79 -26.52 1.93
N ASN A 19 -7.02 -27.74 2.39
CA ASN A 19 -6.40 -28.29 3.61
C ASN A 19 -4.87 -28.36 3.51
N ALA A 20 -4.34 -28.73 2.34
CA ALA A 20 -2.91 -28.76 2.09
C ALA A 20 -2.30 -27.36 2.14
N LEU A 21 -2.98 -26.36 1.57
CA LEU A 21 -2.56 -24.95 1.63
C LEU A 21 -2.53 -24.46 3.08
N VAL A 22 -3.60 -24.64 3.86
CA VAL A 22 -3.65 -24.22 5.28
C VAL A 22 -2.50 -24.82 6.08
N LYS A 23 -2.16 -26.10 5.82
CA LYS A 23 -1.01 -26.74 6.49
C LYS A 23 0.33 -26.10 6.08
N ALA A 24 0.48 -25.75 4.81
CA ALA A 24 1.71 -25.13 4.30
C ALA A 24 1.92 -23.71 4.83
N ILE A 25 0.86 -22.89 4.91
CA ILE A 25 0.93 -21.49 5.35
C ILE A 25 0.96 -21.32 6.88
N GLY A 26 0.60 -22.32 7.66
CA GLY A 26 0.59 -22.26 9.13
C GLY A 26 1.92 -21.79 9.74
N PRO A 27 3.10 -22.34 9.36
CA PRO A 27 4.39 -21.85 9.83
C PRO A 27 4.67 -20.38 9.44
N LEU A 28 4.24 -19.97 8.24
CA LEU A 28 4.39 -18.60 7.76
C LEU A 28 3.61 -17.62 8.65
N ALA A 29 2.33 -17.89 8.88
CA ALA A 29 1.50 -17.07 9.76
C ALA A 29 2.08 -16.98 11.18
N ARG A 30 2.51 -18.11 11.79
CA ARG A 30 3.17 -18.11 13.11
C ARG A 30 4.41 -17.26 13.18
N SER A 31 5.15 -17.09 12.07
CA SER A 31 6.35 -16.23 12.04
C SER A 31 6.04 -14.74 12.24
N THR A 32 4.78 -14.33 12.16
CA THR A 32 4.30 -12.96 12.40
C THR A 32 3.77 -12.74 13.81
N SER A 33 3.84 -13.72 14.70
CA SER A 33 3.34 -13.62 16.09
C SER A 33 3.96 -12.42 16.82
N ARG A 34 3.11 -11.75 17.61
CA ARG A 34 3.49 -10.59 18.42
C ARG A 34 2.71 -10.61 19.74
N PRO A 35 3.06 -9.75 20.73
CA PRO A 35 2.24 -9.58 21.92
C PRO A 35 0.78 -9.29 21.54
N GLY A 36 -0.14 -10.02 22.16
CA GLY A 36 -1.57 -9.95 21.85
C GLY A 36 -2.07 -10.92 20.78
N ALA A 37 -1.19 -11.45 19.92
CA ALA A 37 -1.54 -12.43 18.91
C ALA A 37 -0.71 -13.70 19.04
N ASN A 38 -1.35 -14.80 19.49
CA ASN A 38 -0.78 -16.13 19.38
C ASN A 38 -1.40 -16.80 18.15
N VAL A 39 -0.64 -16.86 17.06
CA VAL A 39 -1.18 -17.22 15.73
C VAL A 39 -1.30 -18.73 15.59
N GLU A 40 -2.53 -19.24 15.59
CA GLU A 40 -2.88 -20.61 15.22
C GLU A 40 -3.98 -20.57 14.16
N LEU A 41 -3.70 -21.06 12.95
CA LEU A 41 -4.68 -21.14 11.86
C LEU A 41 -5.55 -22.39 11.99
N GLY A 42 -6.77 -22.34 11.43
CA GLY A 42 -7.70 -23.47 11.37
C GLY A 42 -8.89 -23.39 12.33
N GLY A 43 -8.97 -22.33 13.16
CA GLY A 43 -10.18 -22.00 13.93
C GLY A 43 -11.18 -21.17 13.10
N PHE A 44 -12.35 -20.90 13.67
CA PHE A 44 -13.38 -20.05 13.03
C PHE A 44 -13.03 -18.56 13.03
N GLY A 45 -12.04 -18.14 13.84
CA GLY A 45 -11.59 -16.75 13.91
C GLY A 45 -10.28 -16.63 14.66
N GLY A 46 -9.54 -15.55 14.39
CA GLY A 46 -8.32 -15.18 15.10
C GLY A 46 -8.63 -14.32 16.33
N PHE A 47 -7.91 -14.55 17.42
CA PHE A 47 -8.01 -13.73 18.63
C PHE A 47 -6.85 -12.76 18.69
N PHE A 48 -7.15 -11.54 19.16
CA PHE A 48 -6.14 -10.55 19.50
C PHE A 48 -6.46 -9.94 20.87
N ASP A 49 -5.48 -9.91 21.76
CA ASP A 49 -5.59 -9.28 23.07
C ASP A 49 -4.89 -7.91 23.07
N PRO A 50 -5.65 -6.79 22.96
CA PRO A 50 -5.06 -5.46 22.96
C PRO A 50 -4.32 -5.13 24.26
N LYS A 51 -4.76 -5.70 25.39
CA LYS A 51 -4.12 -5.48 26.68
C LYS A 51 -2.74 -6.12 26.76
N ALA A 52 -2.59 -7.34 26.23
CA ALA A 52 -1.29 -7.98 26.11
C ALA A 52 -0.36 -7.25 25.13
N ALA A 53 -0.92 -6.49 24.19
CA ALA A 53 -0.17 -5.60 23.28
C ALA A 53 0.16 -4.24 23.90
N GLY A 54 -0.20 -3.97 25.17
CA GLY A 54 0.12 -2.73 25.88
C GLY A 54 -0.94 -1.64 25.81
N TYR A 55 -2.15 -1.95 25.35
CA TYR A 55 -3.26 -1.00 25.26
C TYR A 55 -4.30 -1.26 26.37
N ASP A 56 -4.67 -0.22 27.10
CA ASP A 56 -5.73 -0.30 28.13
C ASP A 56 -7.10 0.16 27.61
N ASP A 57 -7.17 1.31 26.92
CA ASP A 57 -8.40 1.87 26.33
C ASP A 57 -8.12 2.50 24.97
N PRO A 58 -7.72 1.73 23.94
CA PRO A 58 -7.43 2.26 22.61
C PRO A 58 -8.72 2.52 21.82
N LEU A 59 -8.59 3.41 20.82
CA LEU A 59 -9.44 3.36 19.64
C LEU A 59 -8.89 2.31 18.67
N LEU A 60 -9.76 1.45 18.16
CA LEU A 60 -9.43 0.56 17.06
C LEU A 60 -9.65 1.30 15.74
N VAL A 61 -8.69 1.15 14.84
CA VAL A 61 -8.75 1.67 13.47
C VAL A 61 -8.67 0.49 12.53
N ALA A 62 -9.54 0.44 11.52
CA ALA A 62 -9.59 -0.65 10.55
C ALA A 62 -9.49 -0.08 9.14
N ALA A 63 -8.70 -0.73 8.30
CA ALA A 63 -8.60 -0.47 6.87
C ALA A 63 -8.82 -1.76 6.08
N ASN A 64 -9.50 -1.63 4.95
CA ASN A 64 -9.71 -2.72 3.99
C ASN A 64 -9.33 -2.23 2.60
N ASP A 65 -8.51 -2.99 1.90
CA ASP A 65 -8.07 -2.65 0.54
C ASP A 65 -7.72 -3.92 -0.25
N GLY A 66 -7.49 -3.75 -1.55
CA GLY A 66 -7.02 -4.78 -2.46
C GLY A 66 -5.71 -4.38 -3.15
N VAL A 67 -5.22 -5.24 -4.04
CA VAL A 67 -4.05 -4.93 -4.89
C VAL A 67 -4.50 -4.32 -6.22
N GLY A 68 -5.70 -4.64 -6.65
CA GLY A 68 -6.26 -4.15 -7.90
C GLY A 68 -5.62 -4.76 -9.16
N THR A 69 -5.64 -4.03 -10.26
CA THR A 69 -5.24 -4.56 -11.57
C THR A 69 -3.74 -4.77 -11.76
N LYS A 70 -2.90 -4.45 -10.77
CA LYS A 70 -1.50 -4.89 -10.69
C LYS A 70 -1.41 -6.42 -10.72
N LEU A 71 -2.40 -7.13 -10.12
CA LEU A 71 -2.48 -8.58 -10.16
C LEU A 71 -2.46 -9.15 -11.57
N LYS A 72 -3.06 -8.48 -12.55
CA LYS A 72 -3.03 -8.93 -13.94
C LYS A 72 -1.62 -8.96 -14.52
N LEU A 73 -0.79 -7.98 -14.20
CA LEU A 73 0.62 -7.98 -14.61
C LEU A 73 1.42 -9.05 -13.85
N ALA A 74 1.14 -9.25 -12.56
CA ALA A 74 1.78 -10.30 -11.77
C ALA A 74 1.48 -11.69 -12.32
N ILE A 75 0.23 -11.95 -12.73
CA ILE A 75 -0.20 -13.20 -13.36
C ILE A 75 0.48 -13.38 -14.73
N GLU A 76 0.50 -12.35 -15.57
CA GLU A 76 1.12 -12.36 -16.89
C GLU A 76 2.64 -12.59 -16.80
N ALA A 77 3.31 -11.94 -15.85
CA ALA A 77 4.74 -12.11 -15.58
C ALA A 77 5.07 -13.38 -14.78
N ASN A 78 4.07 -14.13 -14.32
CA ASN A 78 4.21 -15.25 -13.38
C ASN A 78 5.08 -14.89 -12.15
N LYS A 79 4.81 -13.70 -11.55
CA LYS A 79 5.56 -13.13 -10.45
C LYS A 79 4.61 -12.76 -9.31
N HIS A 80 4.53 -13.60 -8.28
CA HIS A 80 3.53 -13.54 -7.22
C HIS A 80 4.10 -13.15 -5.85
N ASP A 81 5.42 -13.01 -5.76
CA ASP A 81 6.19 -12.83 -4.52
C ASP A 81 6.16 -11.41 -3.93
N GLY A 82 5.57 -10.43 -4.64
CA GLY A 82 5.45 -9.04 -4.19
C GLY A 82 4.02 -8.60 -3.86
N VAL A 83 3.01 -9.24 -4.46
CA VAL A 83 1.61 -8.77 -4.39
C VAL A 83 0.99 -8.84 -2.99
N GLY A 84 1.47 -9.75 -2.14
CA GLY A 84 1.05 -9.81 -0.75
C GLY A 84 1.61 -8.67 0.09
N ILE A 85 2.84 -8.21 -0.20
CA ILE A 85 3.41 -7.00 0.41
C ILE A 85 2.57 -5.78 -0.01
N ASP A 86 2.20 -5.69 -1.30
CA ASP A 86 1.29 -4.65 -1.77
C ASP A 86 -0.02 -4.63 -0.97
N LEU A 87 -0.65 -5.79 -0.78
CA LEU A 87 -1.90 -5.92 -0.06
C LEU A 87 -1.80 -5.39 1.38
N VAL A 88 -0.75 -5.82 2.10
CA VAL A 88 -0.52 -5.36 3.48
C VAL A 88 -0.19 -3.88 3.52
N ALA A 89 0.64 -3.38 2.59
CA ALA A 89 1.02 -1.98 2.52
C ALA A 89 -0.17 -1.05 2.33
N MET A 90 -1.10 -1.40 1.43
CA MET A 90 -2.31 -0.60 1.17
C MET A 90 -3.14 -0.43 2.45
N CYS A 91 -3.28 -1.49 3.25
CA CYS A 91 -4.04 -1.43 4.51
C CYS A 91 -3.23 -0.79 5.66
N ALA A 92 -1.97 -1.21 5.87
CA ALA A 92 -1.18 -0.79 7.02
C ALA A 92 -0.74 0.69 6.94
N ASN A 93 -0.43 1.18 5.74
CA ASN A 93 -0.14 2.60 5.54
C ASN A 93 -1.38 3.48 5.80
N ASP A 94 -2.59 3.00 5.52
CA ASP A 94 -3.83 3.72 5.83
C ASP A 94 -4.13 3.76 7.34
N LEU A 95 -3.62 2.81 8.12
CA LEU A 95 -3.71 2.85 9.57
C LEU A 95 -2.74 3.87 10.18
N ILE A 96 -1.48 3.88 9.74
CA ILE A 96 -0.47 4.78 10.31
C ILE A 96 -0.80 6.25 10.04
N VAL A 97 -1.51 6.59 8.95
CA VAL A 97 -1.92 7.98 8.68
C VAL A 97 -2.95 8.50 9.68
N GLN A 98 -3.62 7.62 10.42
CA GLN A 98 -4.50 7.95 11.55
C GLN A 98 -3.76 7.93 12.91
N GLY A 99 -2.46 7.64 12.90
CA GLY A 99 -1.66 7.45 14.11
C GLY A 99 -1.76 6.06 14.72
N ALA A 100 -2.44 5.11 14.06
CA ALA A 100 -2.65 3.77 14.58
C ALA A 100 -1.48 2.83 14.25
N GLU A 101 -1.04 2.06 15.25
CA GLU A 101 -0.14 0.94 15.08
C GLU A 101 -0.91 -0.26 14.51
N PRO A 102 -0.51 -0.83 13.35
CA PRO A 102 -1.08 -2.07 12.85
C PRO A 102 -0.88 -3.22 13.83
N LEU A 103 -1.95 -3.92 14.20
CA LEU A 103 -1.90 -5.01 15.19
C LEU A 103 -2.04 -6.38 14.54
N PHE A 104 -3.04 -6.56 13.68
CA PHE A 104 -3.27 -7.81 12.99
C PHE A 104 -3.86 -7.61 11.60
N PHE A 105 -3.69 -8.64 10.80
CA PHE A 105 -4.10 -8.69 9.40
C PHE A 105 -4.89 -9.98 9.11
N LEU A 106 -5.87 -9.87 8.23
CA LEU A 106 -6.62 -10.96 7.62
C LEU A 106 -6.60 -10.79 6.11
N ASP A 107 -6.46 -11.89 5.36
CA ASP A 107 -6.52 -11.86 3.90
C ASP A 107 -7.71 -12.66 3.35
N TYR A 108 -8.10 -12.30 2.14
CA TYR A 108 -9.03 -13.05 1.31
C TYR A 108 -8.38 -13.32 -0.04
N PHE A 109 -8.13 -14.58 -0.34
CA PHE A 109 -7.62 -15.05 -1.62
C PHE A 109 -8.74 -15.75 -2.39
N ALA A 110 -9.15 -15.18 -3.53
CA ALA A 110 -10.22 -15.72 -4.36
C ALA A 110 -9.70 -16.09 -5.75
N THR A 111 -10.04 -17.28 -6.26
CA THR A 111 -9.59 -17.77 -7.56
C THR A 111 -10.63 -18.67 -8.21
N GLY A 112 -10.56 -18.85 -9.54
CA GLY A 112 -11.40 -19.81 -10.24
C GLY A 112 -11.02 -21.26 -9.96
N LYS A 113 -9.72 -21.54 -9.80
CA LYS A 113 -9.18 -22.85 -9.43
C LYS A 113 -7.90 -22.66 -8.63
N LEU A 114 -7.81 -23.29 -7.48
CA LEU A 114 -6.68 -23.15 -6.57
C LEU A 114 -5.41 -23.77 -7.18
N ASN A 115 -4.38 -22.93 -7.35
CA ASN A 115 -3.01 -23.35 -7.55
C ASN A 115 -2.27 -23.18 -6.22
N GLY A 116 -2.00 -24.29 -5.52
CA GLY A 116 -1.39 -24.27 -4.20
C GLY A 116 -0.02 -23.58 -4.16
N GLN A 117 0.79 -23.72 -5.22
CA GLN A 117 2.11 -23.08 -5.30
C GLN A 117 1.99 -21.55 -5.40
N VAL A 118 1.10 -21.05 -6.25
CA VAL A 118 0.85 -19.60 -6.39
C VAL A 118 0.27 -19.04 -5.08
N ALA A 119 -0.70 -19.72 -4.49
CA ALA A 119 -1.30 -19.30 -3.23
C ALA A 119 -0.28 -19.26 -2.08
N GLU A 120 0.61 -20.25 -1.98
CA GLU A 120 1.69 -20.26 -0.99
C GLU A 120 2.67 -19.08 -1.19
N GLN A 121 3.06 -18.76 -2.43
CA GLN A 121 3.89 -17.61 -2.73
C GLN A 121 3.21 -16.29 -2.32
N VAL A 122 1.92 -16.14 -2.63
CA VAL A 122 1.15 -14.95 -2.26
C VAL A 122 1.07 -14.81 -0.73
N VAL A 123 0.75 -15.89 -0.01
CA VAL A 123 0.66 -15.85 1.47
C VAL A 123 2.02 -15.63 2.10
N ALA A 124 3.10 -16.19 1.54
CA ALA A 124 4.46 -15.88 1.97
C ALA A 124 4.78 -14.38 1.82
N SER A 125 4.35 -13.78 0.72
CA SER A 125 4.47 -12.34 0.46
C SER A 125 3.61 -11.51 1.44
N ILE A 126 2.39 -11.92 1.76
CA ILE A 126 1.56 -11.31 2.82
C ILE A 126 2.27 -11.36 4.17
N THR A 127 2.82 -12.51 4.51
CA THR A 127 3.59 -12.72 5.75
C THR A 127 4.77 -11.75 5.85
N GLU A 128 5.49 -11.56 4.75
CA GLU A 128 6.58 -10.59 4.68
C GLU A 128 6.09 -9.17 4.87
N GLY A 129 4.99 -8.78 4.22
CA GLY A 129 4.33 -7.49 4.44
C GLY A 129 3.93 -7.29 5.90
N CYS A 130 3.34 -8.30 6.54
CA CYS A 130 2.97 -8.26 7.96
C CYS A 130 4.20 -8.07 8.86
N ARG A 131 5.33 -8.75 8.56
CA ARG A 131 6.59 -8.53 9.28
C ARG A 131 7.11 -7.10 9.13
N GLN A 132 7.05 -6.53 7.92
CA GLN A 132 7.45 -5.14 7.68
C GLN A 132 6.54 -4.15 8.41
N ALA A 133 5.23 -4.38 8.41
CA ALA A 133 4.25 -3.55 9.11
C ALA A 133 4.27 -3.75 10.64
N GLY A 134 4.85 -4.85 11.14
CA GLY A 134 4.85 -5.19 12.57
C GLY A 134 3.53 -5.74 13.06
N CYS A 135 2.65 -6.24 12.19
CA CYS A 135 1.36 -6.85 12.54
C CYS A 135 1.37 -8.38 12.38
N ALA A 136 0.41 -9.06 13.01
CA ALA A 136 0.28 -10.51 12.95
C ALA A 136 -0.75 -10.92 11.89
N LEU A 137 -0.41 -11.89 11.04
CA LEU A 137 -1.37 -12.57 10.16
C LEU A 137 -2.12 -13.62 11.01
N ILE A 138 -3.33 -13.29 11.48
CA ILE A 138 -4.08 -14.12 12.44
C ILE A 138 -5.15 -15.00 11.80
N GLY A 139 -5.39 -14.88 10.51
CA GLY A 139 -6.37 -15.66 9.76
C GLY A 139 -6.51 -15.15 8.34
N GLY A 140 -7.42 -15.76 7.63
CA GLY A 140 -7.75 -15.41 6.25
C GLY A 140 -8.74 -16.41 5.67
N GLU A 141 -9.09 -16.25 4.41
CA GLU A 141 -9.99 -17.14 3.67
C GLU A 141 -9.42 -17.41 2.28
N THR A 142 -9.52 -18.65 1.83
CA THR A 142 -9.20 -19.06 0.46
C THR A 142 -10.44 -19.63 -0.20
N ALA A 143 -10.91 -18.99 -1.27
CA ALA A 143 -12.11 -19.39 -1.97
C ALA A 143 -11.84 -19.84 -3.40
N GLU A 144 -12.24 -21.08 -3.73
CA GLU A 144 -12.35 -21.52 -5.13
C GLU A 144 -13.75 -21.19 -5.64
N MET A 145 -13.81 -20.39 -6.70
CA MET A 145 -15.07 -19.93 -7.31
C MET A 145 -15.07 -20.20 -8.83
N PRO A 146 -15.26 -21.46 -9.23
CA PRO A 146 -15.29 -21.84 -10.66
C PRO A 146 -16.35 -21.03 -11.42
N GLY A 147 -15.95 -20.44 -12.54
CA GLY A 147 -16.83 -19.63 -13.39
C GLY A 147 -16.95 -18.15 -13.01
N MET A 148 -16.48 -17.72 -11.82
CA MET A 148 -16.37 -16.30 -11.46
C MET A 148 -15.03 -15.70 -11.91
N TYR A 149 -13.94 -16.44 -11.78
CA TYR A 149 -12.60 -16.04 -12.22
C TYR A 149 -12.19 -16.87 -13.42
N ALA A 150 -11.44 -16.27 -14.36
CA ALA A 150 -10.82 -16.99 -15.44
C ALA A 150 -9.73 -17.93 -14.93
N ALA A 151 -9.34 -18.91 -15.75
CA ALA A 151 -8.27 -19.84 -15.39
C ALA A 151 -6.95 -19.08 -15.13
N GLY A 152 -6.35 -19.31 -13.95
CA GLY A 152 -5.12 -18.66 -13.52
C GLY A 152 -5.31 -17.27 -12.89
N ASP A 153 -6.50 -16.68 -12.97
CA ASP A 153 -6.81 -15.42 -12.30
C ASP A 153 -7.09 -15.65 -10.81
N TYR A 154 -6.68 -14.67 -10.01
CA TYR A 154 -7.03 -14.55 -8.60
C TYR A 154 -7.22 -13.08 -8.21
N ASP A 155 -7.93 -12.86 -7.10
CA ASP A 155 -8.10 -11.56 -6.48
C ASP A 155 -7.70 -11.62 -5.01
N LEU A 156 -7.28 -10.48 -4.47
CA LEU A 156 -6.82 -10.33 -3.10
C LEU A 156 -7.55 -9.17 -2.43
N ALA A 157 -8.06 -9.42 -1.23
CA ALA A 157 -8.51 -8.38 -0.33
C ALA A 157 -7.83 -8.55 1.03
N GLY A 158 -7.47 -7.43 1.66
CA GLY A 158 -6.85 -7.38 2.97
C GLY A 158 -7.71 -6.61 3.95
N PHE A 159 -7.63 -7.00 5.21
CA PHE A 159 -8.26 -6.31 6.32
C PHE A 159 -7.25 -6.18 7.46
N CYS A 160 -6.84 -4.94 7.75
CA CYS A 160 -5.90 -4.64 8.81
C CYS A 160 -6.60 -3.88 9.94
N VAL A 161 -6.33 -4.28 11.16
CA VAL A 161 -6.79 -3.57 12.36
C VAL A 161 -5.60 -3.09 13.16
N GLY A 162 -5.62 -1.82 13.51
CA GLY A 162 -4.64 -1.17 14.37
C GLY A 162 -5.29 -0.56 15.60
N ALA A 163 -4.45 -0.01 16.46
CA ALA A 163 -4.88 0.72 17.64
C ALA A 163 -4.10 2.01 17.82
N VAL A 164 -4.75 3.00 18.43
CA VAL A 164 -4.17 4.27 18.83
C VAL A 164 -4.80 4.73 20.14
N ASN A 165 -4.00 5.30 21.04
CA ASN A 165 -4.57 5.94 22.24
C ASN A 165 -5.44 7.13 21.85
N ARG A 166 -6.56 7.35 22.56
CA ARG A 166 -7.58 8.36 22.21
C ARG A 166 -7.02 9.77 22.05
N ASP A 167 -6.03 10.12 22.87
CA ASP A 167 -5.34 11.41 22.87
C ASP A 167 -4.21 11.53 21.82
N LYS A 168 -3.95 10.44 21.06
CA LYS A 168 -2.87 10.35 20.08
C LYS A 168 -3.36 10.17 18.64
N VAL A 169 -4.68 10.25 18.41
CA VAL A 169 -5.23 10.17 17.05
C VAL A 169 -4.68 11.31 16.21
N LEU A 170 -4.08 10.95 15.07
CA LEU A 170 -3.52 11.94 14.14
C LEU A 170 -4.63 12.48 13.22
N THR A 171 -5.21 13.62 13.58
CA THR A 171 -6.36 14.19 12.87
C THR A 171 -6.02 15.27 11.87
N GLY A 172 -4.79 15.78 11.89
CA GLY A 172 -4.40 16.95 11.10
C GLY A 172 -4.85 18.30 11.69
N ALA A 173 -5.61 18.31 12.80
CA ALA A 173 -6.17 19.54 13.37
C ALA A 173 -5.12 20.57 13.79
N GLU A 174 -3.89 20.13 14.08
CA GLU A 174 -2.78 21.00 14.48
C GLU A 174 -1.97 21.55 13.30
N ILE A 175 -2.34 21.20 12.05
CA ILE A 175 -1.71 21.74 10.83
C ILE A 175 -2.07 23.21 10.68
N ARG A 176 -1.06 24.04 10.37
CA ARG A 176 -1.20 25.51 10.27
C ARG A 176 -0.38 26.06 9.10
N PRO A 177 -0.74 27.23 8.57
CA PRO A 177 0.10 27.95 7.63
C PRO A 177 1.53 28.11 8.15
N GLY A 178 2.52 27.86 7.30
CA GLY A 178 3.95 27.85 7.63
C GLY A 178 4.52 26.47 7.97
N ASP A 179 3.69 25.47 8.22
CA ASP A 179 4.16 24.08 8.38
C ASP A 179 4.76 23.54 7.07
N ILE A 180 5.71 22.63 7.21
CA ILE A 180 6.48 22.07 6.11
C ILE A 180 5.88 20.75 5.68
N ILE A 181 5.81 20.54 4.36
CA ILE A 181 5.41 19.29 3.75
C ILE A 181 6.69 18.53 3.35
N LEU A 182 6.84 17.34 3.95
CA LEU A 182 7.90 16.39 3.59
C LEU A 182 7.28 15.22 2.81
N GLY A 183 7.96 14.76 1.78
CA GLY A 183 7.58 13.59 0.99
C GLY A 183 8.57 12.45 1.21
N LEU A 184 8.07 11.24 1.41
CA LEU A 184 8.90 10.03 1.45
C LEU A 184 8.88 9.34 0.09
N GLY A 185 10.07 8.93 -0.36
CA GLY A 185 10.25 8.25 -1.63
C GLY A 185 9.41 6.98 -1.74
N SER A 186 8.77 6.77 -2.88
CA SER A 186 8.11 5.50 -3.22
C SER A 186 9.12 4.49 -3.75
N SER A 187 8.79 3.20 -3.65
CA SER A 187 9.56 2.10 -4.27
C SER A 187 9.32 1.98 -5.78
N GLY A 188 8.24 2.58 -6.28
CA GLY A 188 7.78 2.50 -7.66
C GLY A 188 6.35 3.00 -7.79
N VAL A 189 5.59 2.39 -8.69
CA VAL A 189 4.18 2.74 -8.95
C VAL A 189 3.28 2.44 -7.74
N HIS A 190 3.73 1.57 -6.85
CA HIS A 190 2.94 0.98 -5.76
C HIS A 190 1.80 0.10 -6.31
N SER A 191 0.54 0.31 -5.86
CA SER A 191 -0.59 -0.49 -6.30
C SER A 191 -1.70 0.35 -6.97
N ASN A 192 -1.39 1.59 -7.37
CA ASN A 192 -2.37 2.50 -7.96
C ASN A 192 -2.02 2.83 -9.41
N GLY A 193 -3.04 3.15 -10.23
CA GLY A 193 -2.85 3.54 -11.63
C GLY A 193 -2.60 2.38 -12.59
N PHE A 194 -2.67 1.12 -12.17
CA PHE A 194 -2.32 -0.03 -13.01
C PHE A 194 -3.26 -0.28 -14.19
N SER A 195 -4.49 0.19 -14.16
CA SER A 195 -5.35 0.15 -15.34
C SER A 195 -4.78 1.00 -16.47
N LEU A 196 -4.25 2.19 -16.16
CA LEU A 196 -3.58 3.05 -17.12
C LEU A 196 -2.23 2.45 -17.55
N VAL A 197 -1.42 1.95 -16.62
CA VAL A 197 -0.14 1.26 -16.92
C VAL A 197 -0.36 0.14 -17.93
N ARG A 198 -1.30 -0.76 -17.68
CA ARG A 198 -1.61 -1.89 -18.57
C ARG A 198 -2.10 -1.42 -19.94
N ARG A 199 -2.89 -0.34 -20.00
CA ARG A 199 -3.32 0.25 -21.25
C ARG A 199 -2.14 0.79 -22.06
N ILE A 200 -1.20 1.49 -21.42
CA ILE A 200 0.02 2.00 -22.06
C ILE A 200 0.87 0.84 -22.61
N ILE A 201 1.10 -0.20 -21.81
CA ILE A 201 1.85 -1.39 -22.23
C ILE A 201 1.22 -2.00 -23.49
N GLN A 202 -0.10 -2.20 -23.49
CA GLN A 202 -0.84 -2.76 -24.61
C GLN A 202 -0.73 -1.90 -25.87
N GLU A 203 -0.91 -0.58 -25.76
CA GLU A 203 -0.88 0.32 -26.90
C GLU A 203 0.53 0.48 -27.48
N ARG A 204 1.57 0.39 -26.65
CA ARG A 204 2.97 0.50 -27.07
C ARG A 204 3.57 -0.83 -27.48
N GLY A 205 2.91 -1.95 -27.17
CA GLY A 205 3.45 -3.29 -27.40
C GLY A 205 4.71 -3.54 -26.57
N TRP A 206 4.81 -2.98 -25.37
CA TRP A 206 5.98 -3.17 -24.51
C TRP A 206 6.04 -4.60 -23.96
N ASP A 207 7.24 -5.16 -23.97
CA ASP A 207 7.54 -6.47 -23.40
C ASP A 207 7.98 -6.32 -21.93
N LEU A 208 7.32 -7.03 -21.02
CA LEU A 208 7.63 -7.01 -19.59
C LEU A 208 9.05 -7.56 -19.29
N THR A 209 9.64 -8.33 -20.18
CA THR A 209 11.00 -8.87 -20.04
C THR A 209 12.10 -7.88 -20.47
N GLU A 210 11.72 -6.80 -21.13
CA GLU A 210 12.64 -5.78 -21.63
C GLU A 210 13.29 -4.99 -20.48
N SER A 211 14.57 -4.68 -20.61
CA SER A 211 15.30 -3.83 -19.66
C SER A 211 15.79 -2.56 -20.33
N TYR A 212 15.88 -1.47 -19.56
CA TYR A 212 16.28 -0.16 -20.02
C TYR A 212 17.69 0.21 -19.50
N PRO A 213 18.44 1.09 -20.18
CA PRO A 213 19.80 1.48 -19.73
C PRO A 213 19.85 2.01 -18.29
N TRP A 214 18.76 2.61 -17.82
CA TRP A 214 18.64 3.19 -16.49
C TRP A 214 18.08 2.21 -15.43
N SER A 215 17.64 1.01 -15.84
CA SER A 215 16.96 0.05 -14.94
C SER A 215 17.92 -0.81 -14.12
N SER A 216 19.24 -0.61 -14.26
CA SER A 216 20.27 -1.43 -13.59
C SER A 216 20.12 -2.94 -13.88
N GLY A 217 19.68 -3.27 -15.10
CA GLY A 217 19.46 -4.65 -15.55
C GLY A 217 18.12 -5.26 -15.14
N ARG A 218 17.28 -4.52 -14.44
CA ARG A 218 15.91 -4.96 -14.10
C ARG A 218 15.01 -4.88 -15.32
N SER A 219 14.12 -5.85 -15.48
CA SER A 219 13.10 -5.85 -16.52
C SER A 219 12.00 -4.82 -16.22
N LEU A 220 11.21 -4.45 -17.24
CA LEU A 220 10.03 -3.60 -17.05
C LEU A 220 9.04 -4.23 -16.07
N GLY A 221 8.85 -5.54 -16.17
CA GLY A 221 8.01 -6.29 -15.23
C GLY A 221 8.51 -6.17 -13.78
N ASP A 222 9.83 -6.29 -13.54
CA ASP A 222 10.41 -6.13 -12.21
C ASP A 222 10.20 -4.72 -11.65
N LEU A 223 10.35 -3.70 -12.50
CA LEU A 223 10.14 -2.31 -12.07
C LEU A 223 8.68 -2.00 -11.74
N LEU A 224 7.76 -2.50 -12.56
CA LEU A 224 6.31 -2.30 -12.37
C LEU A 224 5.76 -3.12 -11.21
N LEU A 225 6.30 -4.32 -10.98
CA LEU A 225 5.87 -5.21 -9.90
C LEU A 225 6.64 -5.00 -8.59
N GLU A 226 7.51 -3.96 -8.52
CA GLU A 226 8.13 -3.59 -7.23
C GLU A 226 7.05 -3.39 -6.18
N PRO A 227 7.17 -4.06 -5.00
CA PRO A 227 6.16 -3.96 -3.96
C PRO A 227 6.01 -2.55 -3.41
N THR A 228 4.80 -2.22 -3.01
CA THR A 228 4.47 -0.98 -2.29
C THR A 228 5.27 -0.88 -1.00
N ARG A 229 5.93 0.27 -0.78
CA ARG A 229 6.69 0.52 0.44
C ARG A 229 5.78 0.62 1.65
N ILE A 230 6.15 -0.05 2.74
CA ILE A 230 5.50 0.02 4.04
C ILE A 230 6.26 1.01 4.92
N TYR A 231 5.61 2.11 5.32
CA TYR A 231 6.22 3.22 6.06
C TYR A 231 6.02 3.13 7.57
N VAL A 232 5.33 2.10 8.05
CA VAL A 232 4.88 2.01 9.46
C VAL A 232 6.02 2.12 10.44
N ARG A 233 7.11 1.36 10.24
CA ARG A 233 8.22 1.29 11.22
C ARG A 233 8.99 2.59 11.35
N SER A 234 9.15 3.33 10.25
CA SER A 234 9.85 4.61 10.24
C SER A 234 8.99 5.75 10.80
N LEU A 235 7.67 5.68 10.60
CA LEU A 235 6.74 6.74 11.00
C LEU A 235 6.20 6.59 12.42
N LEU A 236 5.97 5.36 12.89
CA LEU A 236 5.29 5.10 14.17
C LEU A 236 5.97 5.81 15.36
N PRO A 237 7.31 5.80 15.53
CA PRO A 237 7.97 6.52 16.63
C PRO A 237 7.74 8.03 16.57
N LEU A 238 7.76 8.62 15.37
CA LEU A 238 7.53 10.04 15.15
C LEU A 238 6.09 10.45 15.46
N VAL A 239 5.12 9.62 15.05
CA VAL A 239 3.71 9.81 15.37
C VAL A 239 3.49 9.74 16.89
N GLN A 240 4.02 8.71 17.54
CA GLN A 240 3.89 8.53 19.00
C GLN A 240 4.51 9.66 19.79
N SER A 241 5.60 10.26 19.30
CA SER A 241 6.25 11.43 19.93
C SER A 241 5.50 12.76 19.71
N GLY A 242 4.48 12.79 18.82
CA GLY A 242 3.70 13.98 18.51
C GLY A 242 4.42 15.04 17.67
N ARG A 243 5.51 14.67 16.98
CA ARG A 243 6.29 15.59 16.13
C ARG A 243 5.75 15.72 14.70
N ILE A 244 4.81 14.83 14.33
CA ILE A 244 4.09 14.87 13.04
C ILE A 244 2.68 15.38 13.30
N LYS A 245 2.22 16.34 12.50
CA LYS A 245 0.88 16.92 12.60
C LYS A 245 -0.15 16.26 11.70
N GLY A 246 0.28 15.61 10.62
CA GLY A 246 -0.58 14.90 9.70
C GLY A 246 0.23 14.03 8.75
N LEU A 247 -0.41 12.97 8.23
CA LEU A 247 0.14 12.02 7.27
C LEU A 247 -0.87 11.79 6.15
N ALA A 248 -0.41 11.62 4.92
CA ALA A 248 -1.24 11.23 3.78
C ALA A 248 -0.55 10.13 2.96
N HIS A 249 -1.19 8.98 2.86
CA HIS A 249 -0.78 7.88 1.98
C HIS A 249 -1.15 8.25 0.54
N ILE A 250 -0.18 8.24 -0.36
CA ILE A 250 -0.40 8.65 -1.75
C ILE A 250 -0.83 7.46 -2.58
N THR A 251 -2.13 7.33 -2.75
CA THR A 251 -2.84 6.27 -3.48
C THR A 251 -3.59 6.84 -4.69
N GLY A 252 -4.70 6.24 -5.10
CA GLY A 252 -5.59 6.80 -6.13
C GLY A 252 -6.04 8.23 -5.78
N GLY A 253 -6.00 9.14 -6.74
CA GLY A 253 -6.12 10.58 -6.53
C GLY A 253 -4.78 11.32 -6.41
N GLY A 254 -3.66 10.58 -6.24
CA GLY A 254 -2.30 11.11 -6.22
C GLY A 254 -2.08 12.16 -5.12
N LEU A 255 -1.14 13.07 -5.35
CA LEU A 255 -0.85 14.17 -4.41
C LEU A 255 -2.04 15.12 -4.25
N LEU A 256 -2.79 15.35 -5.33
CA LEU A 256 -3.87 16.33 -5.37
C LEU A 256 -5.04 16.01 -4.44
N GLU A 257 -5.48 14.76 -4.40
CA GLU A 257 -6.69 14.37 -3.68
C GLU A 257 -6.39 13.73 -2.31
N ASN A 258 -5.16 13.21 -2.08
CA ASN A 258 -4.84 12.59 -0.79
C ASN A 258 -4.35 13.59 0.25
N ILE A 259 -3.52 14.58 -0.12
CA ILE A 259 -3.01 15.58 0.84
C ILE A 259 -4.16 16.36 1.51
N PRO A 260 -5.20 16.87 0.80
CA PRO A 260 -6.28 17.61 1.43
C PRO A 260 -7.07 16.87 2.50
N ARG A 261 -7.08 15.52 2.48
CA ARG A 261 -7.84 14.70 3.45
C ARG A 261 -7.43 14.93 4.90
N VAL A 262 -6.19 15.39 5.13
CA VAL A 262 -5.66 15.62 6.48
C VAL A 262 -5.56 17.09 6.84
N LEU A 263 -5.98 17.99 5.94
CA LEU A 263 -5.88 19.44 6.17
C LEU A 263 -7.11 20.02 6.84
N PRO A 264 -6.95 21.01 7.74
CA PRO A 264 -8.03 21.89 8.19
C PRO A 264 -8.64 22.70 7.02
N GLU A 265 -9.88 23.18 7.20
CA GLU A 265 -10.63 23.95 6.19
C GLU A 265 -9.90 25.22 5.71
N SER A 266 -9.08 25.83 6.58
CA SER A 266 -8.33 27.07 6.30
C SER A 266 -6.91 26.86 5.81
N CYS A 267 -6.53 25.60 5.49
CA CYS A 267 -5.18 25.24 5.09
C CYS A 267 -5.14 24.70 3.65
N HIS A 268 -4.19 25.19 2.88
CA HIS A 268 -3.92 24.77 1.51
C HIS A 268 -2.49 24.27 1.38
N ALA A 269 -2.32 23.09 0.80
CA ALA A 269 -1.00 22.54 0.52
C ALA A 269 -0.44 23.08 -0.79
N VAL A 270 0.78 23.62 -0.77
CA VAL A 270 1.51 24.02 -1.98
C VAL A 270 2.74 23.14 -2.11
N VAL A 271 2.73 22.29 -3.13
CA VAL A 271 3.76 21.28 -3.43
C VAL A 271 4.56 21.71 -4.64
N ASP A 272 5.89 21.70 -4.52
CA ASP A 272 6.84 21.96 -5.61
C ASP A 272 7.32 20.63 -6.20
N ALA A 273 6.83 20.27 -7.38
CA ALA A 273 7.24 19.07 -8.11
C ALA A 273 8.70 19.14 -8.62
N GLY A 274 9.35 20.29 -8.52
CA GLY A 274 10.79 20.44 -8.77
C GLY A 274 11.68 20.06 -7.58
N ALA A 275 11.08 19.86 -6.39
CA ALA A 275 11.82 19.54 -5.16
C ALA A 275 12.37 18.10 -5.14
N TRP A 276 11.90 17.22 -6.00
CA TRP A 276 12.46 15.88 -6.19
C TRP A 276 12.58 15.53 -7.67
N ARG A 277 13.44 14.60 -7.97
CA ARG A 277 13.51 14.05 -9.32
C ARG A 277 12.47 12.94 -9.48
N MET A 278 11.55 13.11 -10.41
CA MET A 278 10.61 12.06 -10.79
C MET A 278 11.39 10.81 -11.26
N PRO A 279 11.11 9.61 -10.72
CA PRO A 279 11.78 8.39 -11.17
C PRO A 279 11.52 8.11 -12.67
N GLN A 280 12.54 7.61 -13.36
CA GLN A 280 12.52 7.38 -14.81
C GLN A 280 11.38 6.44 -15.27
N LEU A 281 10.89 5.56 -14.40
CA LEU A 281 9.73 4.73 -14.68
C LEU A 281 8.47 5.57 -14.93
N PHE A 282 8.25 6.64 -14.15
CA PHE A 282 7.12 7.54 -14.36
C PHE A 282 7.30 8.42 -15.61
N GLU A 283 8.54 8.84 -15.90
CA GLU A 283 8.85 9.54 -17.17
C GLU A 283 8.54 8.64 -18.38
N LEU A 284 8.91 7.34 -18.30
CA LEU A 284 8.60 6.35 -19.33
C LEU A 284 7.09 6.18 -19.52
N LEU A 285 6.33 6.04 -18.41
CA LEU A 285 4.87 5.91 -18.45
C LEU A 285 4.22 7.17 -19.02
N GLN A 286 4.65 8.35 -18.61
CA GLN A 286 4.14 9.62 -19.10
C GLN A 286 4.35 9.75 -20.61
N GLN A 287 5.55 9.54 -21.10
CA GLN A 287 5.89 9.62 -22.52
C GLN A 287 5.20 8.51 -23.32
N GLY A 288 5.20 7.29 -22.78
CA GLY A 288 4.56 6.14 -23.40
C GLY A 288 3.06 6.32 -23.58
N GLY A 289 2.37 6.85 -22.57
CA GLY A 289 0.94 7.11 -22.62
C GLY A 289 0.55 8.47 -23.19
N ASN A 290 1.52 9.36 -23.46
CA ASN A 290 1.26 10.80 -23.69
C ASN A 290 0.33 11.36 -22.61
N VAL A 291 0.63 11.02 -21.33
CA VAL A 291 -0.21 11.37 -20.19
C VAL A 291 0.06 12.83 -19.80
N GLU A 292 -0.99 13.62 -19.72
CA GLU A 292 -0.90 15.01 -19.29
C GLU A 292 -0.33 15.11 -17.87
N PRO A 293 0.50 16.12 -17.55
CA PRO A 293 1.09 16.29 -16.22
C PRO A 293 0.07 16.29 -15.09
N GLN A 294 -1.09 16.91 -15.29
CA GLN A 294 -2.17 16.94 -14.30
C GLN A 294 -2.71 15.54 -14.02
N GLU A 295 -2.85 14.70 -15.06
CA GLU A 295 -3.30 13.32 -14.90
C GLU A 295 -2.22 12.46 -14.23
N MET A 296 -0.93 12.73 -14.46
CA MET A 296 0.17 12.06 -13.76
C MET A 296 0.07 12.26 -12.24
N VAL A 297 -0.06 13.50 -11.77
CA VAL A 297 -0.13 13.82 -10.33
C VAL A 297 -1.46 13.44 -9.67
N ARG A 298 -2.47 13.10 -10.47
CA ARG A 298 -3.77 12.59 -10.01
C ARG A 298 -3.82 11.06 -9.97
N THR A 299 -3.15 10.40 -10.92
CA THR A 299 -3.22 8.93 -11.06
C THR A 299 -2.11 8.24 -10.29
N PHE A 300 -0.91 8.83 -10.27
CA PHE A 300 0.31 8.22 -9.73
C PHE A 300 0.89 8.98 -8.55
N ASN A 301 1.71 8.30 -7.77
CA ASN A 301 2.49 8.89 -6.70
C ASN A 301 3.69 9.73 -7.20
N CYS A 302 4.09 9.58 -8.46
CA CYS A 302 5.20 10.29 -9.12
C CYS A 302 6.53 10.26 -8.35
N GLY A 303 6.75 9.23 -7.53
CA GLY A 303 7.95 9.06 -6.72
C GLY A 303 7.79 9.41 -5.23
N ILE A 304 6.64 9.91 -4.80
CA ILE A 304 6.31 10.24 -3.40
C ILE A 304 5.18 9.33 -2.93
N GLY A 305 5.49 8.33 -2.09
CA GLY A 305 4.48 7.37 -1.64
C GLY A 305 3.78 7.73 -0.33
N MET A 306 4.41 8.58 0.49
CA MET A 306 3.85 9.08 1.74
C MET A 306 4.19 10.55 1.90
N VAL A 307 3.25 11.34 2.39
CA VAL A 307 3.45 12.75 2.73
C VAL A 307 3.23 12.94 4.22
N LEU A 308 4.06 13.78 4.84
CA LEU A 308 3.89 14.18 6.23
C LEU A 308 4.00 15.70 6.38
N VAL A 309 3.30 16.23 7.38
CA VAL A 309 3.33 17.64 7.75
C VAL A 309 3.94 17.79 9.14
N ALA A 310 4.97 18.62 9.24
CA ALA A 310 5.68 18.92 10.48
C ALA A 310 5.77 20.44 10.70
N ALA A 311 5.94 20.86 11.95
CA ALA A 311 6.23 22.25 12.25
C ALA A 311 7.55 22.69 11.59
N GLY A 312 7.66 23.97 11.21
CA GLY A 312 8.82 24.48 10.48
C GLY A 312 10.15 24.30 11.23
N ASP A 313 10.14 24.45 12.55
CA ASP A 313 11.29 24.27 13.44
C ASP A 313 11.62 22.77 13.73
N GLU A 314 10.69 21.85 13.51
CA GLU A 314 10.89 20.41 13.68
C GLU A 314 11.21 19.68 12.37
N ALA A 315 10.99 20.29 11.22
CA ALA A 315 11.11 19.64 9.91
C ALA A 315 12.51 19.03 9.67
N ASP A 316 13.59 19.71 10.07
CA ASP A 316 14.96 19.23 9.88
C ASP A 316 15.26 18.05 10.81
N ASN A 317 14.77 18.07 12.06
CA ASN A 317 14.93 16.97 13.01
C ASN A 317 14.17 15.72 12.53
N VAL A 318 12.93 15.90 12.06
CA VAL A 318 12.09 14.83 11.50
C VAL A 318 12.75 14.23 10.25
N THR A 319 13.30 15.08 9.36
CA THR A 319 14.04 14.63 8.19
C THR A 319 15.22 13.76 8.57
N SER A 320 16.06 14.23 9.49
CA SER A 320 17.27 13.51 9.94
C SER A 320 16.94 12.15 10.56
N GLU A 321 15.86 12.05 11.34
CA GLU A 321 15.43 10.79 11.95
C GLU A 321 14.90 9.81 10.89
N LEU A 322 14.11 10.28 9.92
CA LEU A 322 13.62 9.44 8.83
C LEU A 322 14.75 8.95 7.92
N GLU A 323 15.72 9.80 7.59
CA GLU A 323 16.92 9.40 6.85
C GLU A 323 17.74 8.38 7.64
N GLY A 324 17.84 8.54 8.96
CA GLY A 324 18.45 7.55 9.87
C GLY A 324 17.71 6.21 9.89
N ALA A 325 16.41 6.21 9.60
CA ALA A 325 15.58 5.02 9.41
C ALA A 325 15.58 4.49 7.95
N ALA A 326 16.52 4.95 7.11
CA ALA A 326 16.69 4.59 5.70
C ALA A 326 15.51 5.00 4.80
N GLU A 327 14.78 6.08 5.16
CA GLU A 327 13.83 6.71 4.26
C GLU A 327 14.54 7.73 3.35
N THR A 328 14.04 7.85 2.12
CA THR A 328 14.42 8.97 1.24
C THR A 328 13.43 10.10 1.47
N VAL A 329 13.91 11.23 1.97
CA VAL A 329 13.06 12.35 2.38
C VAL A 329 13.29 13.55 1.46
N PHE A 330 12.21 14.19 1.05
CA PHE A 330 12.22 15.41 0.25
C PHE A 330 11.39 16.48 0.95
N ARG A 331 11.91 17.71 1.03
CA ARG A 331 11.10 18.87 1.44
C ARG A 331 10.35 19.37 0.22
N ILE A 332 9.11 18.91 0.06
CA ILE A 332 8.33 19.08 -1.17
C ILE A 332 7.40 20.29 -1.17
N GLY A 333 7.24 21.00 -0.04
CA GLY A 333 6.32 22.13 -0.01
C GLY A 333 6.05 22.68 1.37
N ARG A 334 4.98 23.43 1.46
CA ARG A 334 4.52 24.06 2.69
C ARG A 334 3.00 24.19 2.72
N ILE A 335 2.47 24.43 3.92
CA ILE A 335 1.08 24.78 4.13
C ILE A 335 0.93 26.31 4.06
N GLU A 336 -0.05 26.76 3.30
CA GLU A 336 -0.43 28.18 3.19
C GLU A 336 -1.86 28.39 3.73
N GLU A 337 -2.20 29.62 4.06
CA GLU A 337 -3.57 30.01 4.37
C GLU A 337 -4.42 29.98 3.09
N GLY A 338 -5.58 29.33 3.13
CA GLY A 338 -6.45 29.20 1.96
C GLY A 338 -7.55 28.17 2.17
N GLN A 339 -8.44 28.06 1.20
CA GLN A 339 -9.43 26.99 1.17
C GLN A 339 -8.71 25.64 1.14
N ARG A 340 -9.23 24.67 1.90
CA ARG A 340 -8.69 23.29 1.91
C ARG A 340 -8.50 22.78 0.49
N GLY A 341 -7.29 22.30 0.21
CA GLY A 341 -6.94 21.82 -1.11
C GLY A 341 -5.44 21.58 -1.27
N CYS A 342 -5.04 21.23 -2.49
CA CYS A 342 -3.64 21.04 -2.85
C CYS A 342 -3.36 21.64 -4.23
N THR A 343 -2.27 22.38 -4.33
CA THR A 343 -1.70 22.84 -5.61
C THR A 343 -0.32 22.22 -5.79
N VAL A 344 -0.14 21.50 -6.89
CA VAL A 344 1.18 21.01 -7.32
C VAL A 344 1.69 21.93 -8.42
N ARG A 345 2.92 22.43 -8.26
CA ARG A 345 3.60 23.28 -9.26
C ARG A 345 4.90 22.63 -9.68
N GLY A 346 5.10 22.48 -10.98
CA GLY A 346 6.37 22.04 -11.53
C GLY A 346 7.24 23.22 -11.99
N PRO A 347 8.48 22.96 -12.41
CA PRO A 347 9.37 23.96 -12.96
C PRO A 347 8.70 24.69 -14.12
N ASN A 348 8.72 26.04 -14.09
CA ASN A 348 8.09 26.92 -15.11
C ASN A 348 6.59 26.63 -15.32
N ASP A 349 5.86 26.28 -14.28
CA ASP A 349 4.43 25.92 -14.30
C ASP A 349 4.08 24.73 -15.21
N SER A 350 5.08 23.94 -15.64
CA SER A 350 4.87 22.79 -16.54
C SER A 350 3.97 21.70 -15.95
N TRP A 351 3.80 21.67 -14.62
CA TRP A 351 3.01 20.69 -13.87
C TRP A 351 2.00 21.36 -12.93
N SER A 352 1.45 22.50 -13.34
CA SER A 352 0.48 23.20 -12.49
C SER A 352 -0.87 22.47 -12.48
N ALA A 353 -1.25 21.99 -11.31
CA ALA A 353 -2.54 21.37 -11.06
C ALA A 353 -3.05 21.76 -9.67
N THR A 354 -4.35 22.04 -9.55
CA THR A 354 -4.97 22.44 -8.28
C THR A 354 -6.25 21.62 -8.06
N HIS A 355 -6.42 21.16 -6.83
CA HIS A 355 -7.64 20.54 -6.33
C HIS A 355 -8.09 21.27 -5.07
N ASN A 356 -9.34 21.72 -5.03
CA ASN A 356 -10.00 22.28 -3.85
C ASN A 356 -10.96 21.20 -3.31
N ALA A 357 -10.80 20.82 -2.04
CA ALA A 357 -11.56 19.78 -1.37
C ALA A 357 -12.77 20.35 -0.61
#